data_cef3b8aef946bb6435e7d30467953af5
#
_entry.id   cef3b8aef946bb6435e7d30467953af5
#
_cell.length_a   1.000
_cell.length_b   1.000
_cell.length_c   1.000
_cell.angle_alpha   90.00
_cell.angle_beta   90.00
_cell.angle_gamma   90.00
#
_symmetry.space_group_name_H-M   'P 1'
#
loop_
_entity.id
_entity.type
_entity.pdbx_description
1 polymer ?
#
loop_
_entity_poly.entity_id
_entity_poly.type
_entity_poly.pdbx_seq_one_letter_code
_entity_poly.pdbx_strand_id
1 'polypeptide(L)'
;MSSGYTQTLREKDFDLFNKLLTWFQAEKTKANPIFLQQPDQLQLAIQHPWPSDAFLWRTLLEYVFKLIPNTPHRLYPQILKIFEVWQYVGIHVPSNQMSKMILDVSIDWLLEISQKERANDWGQIVNLKDFKFSLINLILVSLQSNPTYTERYFNFLLLENEVSREIYTHIVGASSVISQHHPQLLADLTLKFLLDELPKEYIEREEREQQRTHQYFQELLAKPEEERTKEEQLKIDRRVLSFHQAPYQQIRSRDWENLSIKYESRHFYPSSPLKEPFFSLLTHSEETGLQLIRDLSNHAIQAWKQLCEISEQVPLPTIIEFPWGLQEFWGNEKQYIWKKPVWINNAISSAYMVLENWCFEQLEQGRNFDKLIQKITLGHESVAILGVVSVLALNRQVVSNSIFPVVTNFKILELDKYRFQQDLQEPSTTLISLQGESKYQKDINAVRHNYSCLLYTS
;
A
#
# COMPACT_ATOMS: atom_id res chain seq x y z
N MET A 1 34.13 43.78 7.05
CA MET A 1 34.43 43.67 5.60
C MET A 1 34.35 42.23 5.05
N SER A 2 33.98 41.22 5.84
CA SER A 2 33.89 39.82 5.36
C SER A 2 32.50 39.37 4.86
N SER A 3 31.44 40.15 5.15
CA SER A 3 30.07 39.74 4.75
C SER A 3 29.69 40.08 3.29
N GLY A 4 30.32 41.10 2.72
CA GLY A 4 30.01 41.51 1.35
C GLY A 4 30.60 40.60 0.25
N TYR A 5 31.75 39.99 0.54
CA TYR A 5 32.43 39.12 -0.44
C TYR A 5 31.73 37.74 -0.60
N THR A 6 31.15 37.25 0.47
CA THR A 6 30.37 35.99 0.44
C THR A 6 29.03 36.14 -0.26
N GLN A 7 28.42 37.32 -0.20
CA GLN A 7 27.13 37.57 -0.82
C GLN A 7 27.26 37.73 -2.35
N THR A 8 28.29 38.42 -2.83
CA THR A 8 28.55 38.59 -4.27
C THR A 8 28.96 37.30 -4.99
N LEU A 9 29.70 36.41 -4.32
CA LEU A 9 30.00 35.08 -4.86
C LEU A 9 28.73 34.23 -4.96
N ARG A 10 27.86 34.25 -3.94
CA ARG A 10 26.60 33.52 -3.94
C ARG A 10 25.63 34.01 -5.03
N GLU A 11 25.56 35.28 -5.32
CA GLU A 11 24.72 35.84 -6.39
C GLU A 11 25.24 35.47 -7.79
N LYS A 12 26.56 35.47 -8.00
CA LYS A 12 27.17 35.01 -9.27
C LYS A 12 27.01 33.50 -9.49
N ASP A 13 27.15 32.70 -8.42
CA ASP A 13 26.94 31.26 -8.48
C ASP A 13 25.48 30.94 -8.75
N PHE A 14 24.54 31.72 -8.23
CA PHE A 14 23.12 31.60 -8.46
C PHE A 14 22.73 31.96 -9.91
N ASP A 15 23.33 33.00 -10.51
CA ASP A 15 23.06 33.36 -11.90
C ASP A 15 23.62 32.31 -12.87
N LEU A 16 24.78 31.76 -12.60
CA LEU A 16 25.33 30.64 -13.35
C LEU A 16 24.44 29.40 -13.22
N PHE A 17 23.98 29.10 -12.02
CA PHE A 17 23.09 27.99 -11.75
C PHE A 17 21.75 28.12 -12.51
N ASN A 18 21.13 29.31 -12.53
CA ASN A 18 19.91 29.57 -13.29
C ASN A 18 20.12 29.45 -14.81
N LYS A 19 21.26 29.92 -15.32
CA LYS A 19 21.61 29.77 -16.75
C LYS A 19 21.76 28.31 -17.12
N LEU A 20 22.41 27.51 -16.27
CA LEU A 20 22.55 26.08 -16.47
C LEU A 20 21.19 25.37 -16.38
N LEU A 21 20.35 25.70 -15.42
CA LEU A 21 19.00 25.15 -15.29
C LEU A 21 18.15 25.46 -16.52
N THR A 22 18.23 26.67 -17.04
CA THR A 22 17.52 27.09 -18.27
C THR A 22 17.99 26.29 -19.48
N TRP A 23 19.29 26.07 -19.60
CA TRP A 23 19.86 25.24 -20.66
C TRP A 23 19.40 23.79 -20.55
N PHE A 24 19.43 23.20 -19.33
CA PHE A 24 18.91 21.87 -19.07
C PHE A 24 17.43 21.70 -19.42
N GLN A 25 16.61 22.68 -19.11
CA GLN A 25 15.19 22.67 -19.46
C GLN A 25 14.98 22.72 -20.97
N ALA A 26 15.81 23.48 -21.68
CA ALA A 26 15.77 23.55 -23.14
C ALA A 26 16.17 22.20 -23.77
N GLU A 27 17.20 21.54 -23.25
CA GLU A 27 17.63 20.20 -23.73
C GLU A 27 16.58 19.11 -23.40
N LYS A 28 15.96 19.17 -22.21
CA LYS A 28 14.83 18.29 -21.84
C LYS A 28 13.65 18.46 -22.81
N THR A 29 13.36 19.70 -23.23
CA THR A 29 12.27 20.00 -24.18
C THR A 29 12.58 19.44 -25.58
N LYS A 30 13.84 19.46 -26.01
CA LYS A 30 14.27 18.86 -27.26
C LYS A 30 14.24 17.32 -27.23
N ALA A 31 14.56 16.72 -26.09
CA ALA A 31 14.55 15.26 -25.92
C ALA A 31 13.15 14.67 -25.68
N ASN A 32 12.24 15.44 -25.11
CA ASN A 32 10.91 15.01 -24.68
C ASN A 32 9.97 14.48 -25.78
N PRO A 33 9.97 15.00 -27.03
CA PRO A 33 9.13 14.44 -28.09
C PRO A 33 9.47 13.01 -28.49
N ILE A 34 10.71 12.57 -28.22
CA ILE A 34 11.22 11.26 -28.63
C ILE A 34 10.92 10.18 -27.59
N PHE A 35 10.95 10.52 -26.30
CA PHE A 35 10.86 9.55 -25.20
C PHE A 35 9.45 9.12 -24.83
N LEU A 36 8.42 9.86 -25.19
CA LEU A 36 7.05 9.58 -24.73
C LEU A 36 6.15 8.87 -25.73
N GLN A 37 6.58 8.67 -26.97
CA GLN A 37 5.67 8.20 -28.02
C GLN A 37 5.88 6.77 -28.55
N GLN A 38 7.02 6.13 -28.38
CA GLN A 38 7.22 4.73 -28.87
C GLN A 38 8.33 3.97 -28.09
N PRO A 39 8.05 2.75 -27.57
CA PRO A 39 9.04 1.89 -26.89
C PRO A 39 10.27 1.53 -27.76
N ASP A 40 10.08 1.42 -29.09
CA ASP A 40 11.16 1.06 -30.01
C ASP A 40 12.18 2.21 -30.22
N GLN A 41 11.77 3.44 -30.01
CA GLN A 41 12.66 4.60 -30.06
C GLN A 41 13.52 4.75 -28.81
N LEU A 42 13.09 4.16 -27.69
CA LEU A 42 13.90 4.08 -26.47
C LEU A 42 15.17 3.23 -26.73
N GLN A 43 15.05 2.10 -27.46
CA GLN A 43 16.17 1.27 -27.85
C GLN A 43 17.14 2.00 -28.80
N LEU A 44 16.64 2.81 -29.71
CA LEU A 44 17.47 3.64 -30.60
C LEU A 44 18.22 4.74 -29.84
N ALA A 45 17.61 5.37 -28.86
CA ALA A 45 18.25 6.36 -28.00
C ALA A 45 19.34 5.73 -27.09
N ILE A 46 19.17 4.46 -26.71
CA ILE A 46 20.15 3.69 -25.92
C ILE A 46 21.38 3.33 -26.80
N GLN A 47 21.19 3.10 -28.09
CA GLN A 47 22.27 2.76 -29.02
C GLN A 47 23.12 3.96 -29.46
N HIS A 48 22.61 5.19 -29.31
CA HIS A 48 23.41 6.38 -29.56
C HIS A 48 24.09 6.78 -28.27
N PRO A 49 25.44 6.73 -28.22
CA PRO A 49 26.18 7.26 -27.10
C PRO A 49 25.72 8.71 -26.91
N TRP A 50 25.59 9.09 -25.65
CA TRP A 50 25.33 10.46 -25.27
C TRP A 50 26.17 11.39 -26.14
N PRO A 51 25.62 12.50 -26.59
CA PRO A 51 26.38 13.47 -27.35
C PRO A 51 27.62 13.85 -26.57
N SER A 52 28.59 14.35 -27.27
CA SER A 52 29.90 14.86 -26.80
C SER A 52 29.87 15.64 -25.48
N ASP A 53 28.70 15.96 -24.97
CA ASP A 53 28.40 16.73 -23.76
C ASP A 53 28.38 15.92 -22.46
N ALA A 54 28.51 14.59 -22.50
CA ALA A 54 28.55 13.77 -21.27
C ALA A 54 29.64 14.20 -20.29
N PHE A 55 30.77 14.70 -20.83
CA PHE A 55 31.83 15.28 -20.04
C PHE A 55 31.41 16.59 -19.34
N LEU A 56 30.68 17.43 -20.07
CA LEU A 56 30.14 18.70 -19.55
C LEU A 56 29.11 18.43 -18.43
N TRP A 57 28.25 17.45 -18.63
CA TRP A 57 27.26 17.02 -17.63
C TRP A 57 27.93 16.51 -16.36
N ARG A 58 28.94 15.68 -16.49
CA ARG A 58 29.70 15.18 -15.36
C ARG A 58 30.36 16.30 -14.58
N THR A 59 31.04 17.21 -15.28
CA THR A 59 31.71 18.38 -14.67
C THR A 59 30.72 19.27 -13.96
N LEU A 60 29.53 19.44 -14.53
CA LEU A 60 28.47 20.23 -13.92
C LEU A 60 27.93 19.58 -12.64
N LEU A 61 27.66 18.27 -12.67
CA LEU A 61 27.21 17.54 -11.48
C LEU A 61 28.26 17.57 -10.37
N GLU A 62 29.54 17.37 -10.72
CA GLU A 62 30.64 17.51 -9.75
C GLU A 62 30.68 18.90 -9.10
N TYR A 63 30.37 19.94 -9.89
CA TYR A 63 30.24 21.29 -9.37
C TYR A 63 29.01 21.46 -8.46
N VAL A 64 27.87 20.94 -8.88
CA VAL A 64 26.62 20.95 -8.09
C VAL A 64 26.83 20.26 -6.73
N PHE A 65 27.48 19.09 -6.70
CA PHE A 65 27.76 18.38 -5.45
C PHE A 65 28.63 19.21 -4.49
N LYS A 66 29.59 19.96 -5.00
CA LYS A 66 30.43 20.89 -4.17
C LYS A 66 29.62 22.05 -3.59
N LEU A 67 28.56 22.47 -4.27
CA LEU A 67 27.69 23.56 -3.83
C LEU A 67 26.66 23.15 -2.77
N ILE A 68 26.17 21.90 -2.80
CA ILE A 68 25.08 21.42 -1.92
C ILE A 68 25.29 21.81 -0.45
N PRO A 69 26.47 21.57 0.18
CA PRO A 69 26.65 21.86 1.61
C PRO A 69 26.47 23.35 1.98
N ASN A 70 26.61 24.26 1.01
CA ASN A 70 26.51 25.71 1.20
C ASN A 70 25.23 26.29 0.55
N THR A 71 24.36 25.44 0.00
CA THR A 71 23.15 25.87 -0.70
C THR A 71 21.96 25.89 0.26
N PRO A 72 21.21 27.01 0.34
CA PRO A 72 20.01 27.05 1.16
C PRO A 72 18.95 26.06 0.64
N HIS A 73 18.22 25.41 1.55
CA HIS A 73 17.20 24.37 1.24
C HIS A 73 16.16 24.83 0.20
N ARG A 74 15.80 26.11 0.19
CA ARG A 74 14.87 26.68 -0.83
C ARG A 74 15.28 26.45 -2.28
N LEU A 75 16.56 26.16 -2.53
CA LEU A 75 17.12 25.91 -3.88
C LEU A 75 17.22 24.40 -4.21
N TYR A 76 17.02 23.52 -3.26
CA TYR A 76 17.09 22.07 -3.48
C TYR A 76 16.15 21.56 -4.56
N PRO A 77 14.89 22.09 -4.73
CA PRO A 77 14.03 21.70 -5.86
C PRO A 77 14.64 21.96 -7.23
N GLN A 78 15.52 22.96 -7.36
CA GLN A 78 16.23 23.27 -8.61
C GLN A 78 17.35 22.28 -8.86
N ILE A 79 18.09 21.89 -7.80
CA ILE A 79 19.11 20.85 -7.88
C ILE A 79 18.46 19.51 -8.26
N LEU A 80 17.33 19.21 -7.65
CA LEU A 80 16.59 17.98 -7.93
C LEU A 80 16.20 17.86 -9.42
N LYS A 81 15.80 18.95 -10.07
CA LYS A 81 15.52 18.94 -11.51
C LYS A 81 16.74 18.54 -12.35
N ILE A 82 17.94 18.94 -11.94
CA ILE A 82 19.19 18.51 -12.59
C ILE A 82 19.40 17.00 -12.38
N PHE A 83 19.16 16.51 -11.17
CA PHE A 83 19.27 15.09 -10.84
C PHE A 83 18.26 14.24 -11.65
N GLU A 84 17.02 14.70 -11.76
CA GLU A 84 15.99 14.04 -12.58
C GLU A 84 16.44 13.87 -14.03
N VAL A 85 16.99 14.93 -14.64
CA VAL A 85 17.46 14.85 -16.02
C VAL A 85 18.61 13.85 -16.15
N TRP A 86 19.57 13.85 -15.24
CA TRP A 86 20.66 12.88 -15.26
C TRP A 86 20.17 11.45 -15.11
N GLN A 87 19.23 11.19 -14.21
CA GLN A 87 18.69 9.86 -13.98
C GLN A 87 17.94 9.30 -15.19
N TYR A 88 17.19 10.13 -15.92
CA TYR A 88 16.56 9.70 -17.17
C TYR A 88 17.57 9.15 -18.18
N VAL A 89 18.79 9.60 -18.12
CA VAL A 89 19.85 9.23 -19.03
C VAL A 89 20.77 8.17 -18.43
N GLY A 90 21.13 8.32 -17.17
CA GLY A 90 22.03 7.43 -16.44
C GLY A 90 21.36 6.11 -16.02
N ILE A 91 20.04 6.02 -16.08
CA ILE A 91 19.26 4.85 -15.62
C ILE A 91 19.66 3.55 -16.35
N HIS A 92 20.09 3.65 -17.59
CA HIS A 92 20.49 2.52 -18.41
C HIS A 92 21.99 2.17 -18.28
N VAL A 93 22.74 2.94 -17.49
CA VAL A 93 24.16 2.67 -17.24
C VAL A 93 24.31 2.05 -15.85
N PRO A 94 24.44 0.72 -15.75
CA PRO A 94 24.62 0.06 -14.46
C PRO A 94 25.85 0.60 -13.74
N SER A 95 25.74 0.82 -12.42
CA SER A 95 26.86 1.22 -11.55
C SER A 95 27.52 2.57 -11.86
N ASN A 96 26.84 3.49 -12.53
CA ASN A 96 27.32 4.83 -12.76
C ASN A 96 27.56 5.55 -11.40
N GLN A 97 28.82 5.93 -11.15
CA GLN A 97 29.20 6.61 -9.90
C GLN A 97 28.39 7.89 -9.67
N MET A 98 28.11 8.65 -10.73
CA MET A 98 27.33 9.88 -10.64
C MET A 98 25.89 9.61 -10.23
N SER A 99 25.26 8.56 -10.78
CA SER A 99 23.92 8.13 -10.36
C SER A 99 23.88 7.71 -8.90
N LYS A 100 24.92 7.02 -8.41
CA LYS A 100 25.02 6.66 -6.98
C LYS A 100 25.11 7.90 -6.10
N MET A 101 25.94 8.88 -6.44
CA MET A 101 26.05 10.13 -5.69
C MET A 101 24.73 10.90 -5.66
N ILE A 102 23.99 10.95 -6.77
CA ILE A 102 22.64 11.54 -6.82
C ILE A 102 21.70 10.81 -5.87
N LEU A 103 21.71 9.48 -5.89
CA LEU A 103 20.83 8.66 -5.05
C LEU A 103 21.21 8.78 -3.58
N ASP A 104 22.49 8.83 -3.23
CA ASP A 104 22.95 9.07 -1.85
C ASP A 104 22.39 10.39 -1.30
N VAL A 105 22.57 11.48 -2.04
CA VAL A 105 22.02 12.79 -1.65
C VAL A 105 20.48 12.76 -1.59
N SER A 106 19.85 12.14 -2.57
CA SER A 106 18.39 12.10 -2.64
C SER A 106 17.76 11.33 -1.48
N ILE A 107 18.35 10.19 -1.10
CA ILE A 107 17.85 9.41 0.03
C ILE A 107 18.14 10.12 1.37
N ASP A 108 19.29 10.75 1.52
CA ASP A 108 19.61 11.50 2.73
C ASP A 108 18.66 12.68 2.93
N TRP A 109 18.34 13.43 1.87
CA TRP A 109 17.30 14.47 1.93
C TRP A 109 15.94 13.92 2.27
N LEU A 110 15.54 12.80 1.65
CA LEU A 110 14.23 12.18 1.88
C LEU A 110 14.09 11.70 3.33
N LEU A 111 15.12 11.09 3.89
CA LEU A 111 15.13 10.63 5.27
C LEU A 111 15.14 11.82 6.26
N GLU A 112 15.94 12.86 5.98
CA GLU A 112 16.00 14.04 6.82
C GLU A 112 14.66 14.80 6.85
N ILE A 113 14.01 14.99 5.70
CA ILE A 113 12.68 15.61 5.63
C ILE A 113 11.68 14.81 6.44
N SER A 114 11.70 13.49 6.32
CA SER A 114 10.74 12.61 7.01
C SER A 114 10.93 12.64 8.53
N GLN A 115 12.18 12.77 9.01
CA GLN A 115 12.46 12.85 10.44
C GLN A 115 12.23 14.25 11.04
N LYS A 116 12.42 15.29 10.24
CA LYS A 116 12.45 16.69 10.70
C LYS A 116 11.46 17.58 9.93
N GLU A 117 10.32 17.07 9.57
CA GLU A 117 9.32 17.80 8.77
C GLU A 117 8.93 19.16 9.36
N ARG A 118 9.11 19.33 10.67
CA ARG A 118 8.89 20.60 11.41
C ARG A 118 10.15 21.43 11.64
N ALA A 119 11.31 21.00 11.17
CA ALA A 119 12.53 21.80 11.29
C ALA A 119 12.48 22.98 10.30
N ASN A 120 12.78 24.18 10.79
CA ASN A 120 12.60 25.46 10.08
C ASN A 120 13.25 25.54 8.70
N ASP A 121 14.31 24.76 8.43
CA ASP A 121 15.05 24.83 7.18
C ASP A 121 14.29 24.19 5.99
N TRP A 122 13.63 23.06 6.21
CA TRP A 122 12.86 22.37 5.17
C TRP A 122 11.54 23.09 4.86
N GLY A 123 10.97 23.81 5.81
CA GLY A 123 9.79 24.66 5.60
C GLY A 123 10.00 25.83 4.62
N GLN A 124 11.24 26.10 4.20
CA GLN A 124 11.55 27.10 3.16
C GLN A 124 11.30 26.58 1.74
N ILE A 125 11.09 25.28 1.56
CA ILE A 125 10.78 24.70 0.25
C ILE A 125 9.30 24.90 -0.06
N VAL A 126 9.05 25.66 -1.11
CA VAL A 126 7.70 25.78 -1.69
C VAL A 126 7.32 24.42 -2.28
N ASN A 127 6.16 23.87 -1.91
CA ASN A 127 5.70 22.54 -2.33
C ASN A 127 6.62 21.39 -1.84
N LEU A 128 6.88 21.32 -0.55
CA LEU A 128 7.67 20.24 0.05
C LEU A 128 7.13 18.84 -0.31
N LYS A 129 5.82 18.70 -0.45
CA LYS A 129 5.17 17.45 -0.88
C LYS A 129 5.62 17.00 -2.26
N ASP A 130 5.59 17.89 -3.25
CA ASP A 130 6.03 17.59 -4.62
C ASP A 130 7.51 17.27 -4.67
N PHE A 131 8.31 17.97 -3.86
CA PHE A 131 9.73 17.70 -3.71
C PHE A 131 9.99 16.28 -3.16
N LYS A 132 9.26 15.87 -2.12
CA LYS A 132 9.32 14.48 -1.59
C LYS A 132 8.97 13.44 -2.66
N PHE A 133 7.91 13.67 -3.43
CA PHE A 133 7.51 12.74 -4.49
C PHE A 133 8.54 12.65 -5.62
N SER A 134 9.17 13.76 -5.99
CA SER A 134 10.25 13.76 -6.96
C SER A 134 11.46 12.96 -6.46
N LEU A 135 11.83 13.07 -5.19
CA LEU A 135 12.88 12.24 -4.59
C LEU A 135 12.52 10.76 -4.61
N ILE A 136 11.29 10.41 -4.24
CA ILE A 136 10.80 9.02 -4.29
C ILE A 136 10.86 8.50 -5.73
N ASN A 137 10.43 9.29 -6.71
CA ASN A 137 10.49 8.93 -8.12
C ASN A 137 11.93 8.64 -8.59
N LEU A 138 12.89 9.46 -8.19
CA LEU A 138 14.30 9.21 -8.51
C LEU A 138 14.79 7.85 -8.01
N ILE A 139 14.42 7.49 -6.78
CA ILE A 139 14.75 6.20 -6.18
C ILE A 139 14.06 5.06 -6.95
N LEU A 140 12.76 5.18 -7.22
CA LEU A 140 11.98 4.15 -7.91
C LEU A 140 12.42 3.95 -9.37
N VAL A 141 12.72 5.02 -10.09
CA VAL A 141 13.23 4.96 -11.47
C VAL A 141 14.59 4.27 -11.51
N SER A 142 15.39 4.38 -10.46
CA SER A 142 16.71 3.74 -10.36
C SER A 142 16.66 2.28 -9.88
N LEU A 143 15.48 1.75 -9.57
CA LEU A 143 15.31 0.45 -8.92
C LEU A 143 16.01 -0.70 -9.67
N GLN A 144 15.89 -0.74 -11.00
CA GLN A 144 16.53 -1.79 -11.81
C GLN A 144 18.06 -1.76 -11.77
N SER A 145 18.65 -0.56 -11.70
CA SER A 145 20.11 -0.39 -11.72
C SER A 145 20.73 -0.33 -10.31
N ASN A 146 19.97 0.15 -9.32
CA ASN A 146 20.44 0.39 -7.96
C ASN A 146 19.34 0.04 -6.93
N PRO A 147 18.97 -1.23 -6.76
CA PRO A 147 17.84 -1.66 -5.91
C PRO A 147 18.02 -1.34 -4.42
N THR A 148 19.26 -1.24 -3.94
CA THR A 148 19.58 -1.01 -2.52
C THR A 148 19.05 0.31 -1.97
N TYR A 149 18.87 1.33 -2.80
CA TYR A 149 18.32 2.61 -2.35
C TYR A 149 16.81 2.52 -2.07
N THR A 150 16.09 1.78 -2.89
CA THR A 150 14.66 1.50 -2.63
C THR A 150 14.50 0.65 -1.37
N GLU A 151 15.35 -0.36 -1.20
CA GLU A 151 15.38 -1.17 0.02
C GLU A 151 15.63 -0.30 1.27
N ARG A 152 16.63 0.60 1.23
CA ARG A 152 16.94 1.52 2.34
C ARG A 152 15.73 2.40 2.69
N TYR A 153 15.06 2.97 1.68
CA TYR A 153 13.89 3.81 1.90
C TYR A 153 12.70 3.03 2.45
N PHE A 154 12.42 1.85 1.91
CA PHE A 154 11.30 1.02 2.39
C PHE A 154 11.53 0.54 3.83
N ASN A 155 12.74 0.11 4.16
CA ASN A 155 13.10 -0.23 5.53
C ASN A 155 12.90 0.95 6.49
N PHE A 156 13.25 2.17 6.06
CA PHE A 156 12.94 3.37 6.84
C PHE A 156 11.42 3.54 7.04
N LEU A 157 10.61 3.44 5.98
CA LEU A 157 9.14 3.54 6.09
C LEU A 157 8.55 2.45 6.99
N LEU A 158 9.13 1.26 7.00
CA LEU A 158 8.71 0.16 7.88
C LEU A 158 9.03 0.43 9.36
N LEU A 159 10.01 1.28 9.66
CA LEU A 159 10.33 1.68 11.03
C LEU A 159 9.49 2.88 11.52
N GLU A 160 8.92 3.69 10.63
CA GLU A 160 8.05 4.80 11.01
C GLU A 160 6.78 4.29 11.72
N ASN A 161 6.17 5.11 12.55
CA ASN A 161 4.93 4.72 13.24
C ASN A 161 3.78 4.51 12.26
N GLU A 162 3.69 5.34 11.22
CA GLU A 162 2.63 5.30 10.22
C GLU A 162 3.15 5.70 8.85
N VAL A 163 2.66 5.02 7.82
CA VAL A 163 2.93 5.36 6.42
C VAL A 163 1.81 6.25 5.92
N SER A 164 2.14 7.48 5.47
CA SER A 164 1.11 8.37 4.95
C SER A 164 0.48 7.80 3.68
N ARG A 165 -0.82 8.03 3.53
CA ARG A 165 -1.60 7.57 2.37
C ARG A 165 -1.01 8.05 1.05
N GLU A 166 -0.57 9.30 1.00
CA GLU A 166 -0.01 9.87 -0.22
C GLU A 166 1.27 9.18 -0.65
N ILE A 167 2.18 8.91 0.30
CA ILE A 167 3.42 8.17 0.05
C ILE A 167 3.09 6.74 -0.41
N TYR A 168 2.19 6.06 0.29
CA TYR A 168 1.78 4.70 -0.08
C TYR A 168 1.20 4.65 -1.50
N THR A 169 0.24 5.52 -1.81
CA THR A 169 -0.39 5.57 -3.14
C THR A 169 0.64 5.83 -4.24
N HIS A 170 1.64 6.68 -3.95
CA HIS A 170 2.70 6.99 -4.89
C HIS A 170 3.62 5.79 -5.16
N ILE A 171 4.02 5.08 -4.10
CA ILE A 171 4.84 3.86 -4.19
C ILE A 171 4.09 2.76 -4.95
N VAL A 172 2.83 2.54 -4.63
CA VAL A 172 2.00 1.50 -5.26
C VAL A 172 1.78 1.76 -6.75
N GLY A 173 1.88 3.01 -7.21
CA GLY A 173 1.92 3.33 -8.64
C GLY A 173 3.09 2.69 -9.40
N ALA A 174 4.15 2.27 -8.71
CA ALA A 174 5.32 1.58 -9.28
C ALA A 174 5.35 0.07 -8.94
N SER A 175 4.24 -0.51 -8.49
CA SER A 175 4.15 -1.91 -8.01
C SER A 175 4.71 -2.93 -8.99
N SER A 176 4.48 -2.74 -10.29
CA SER A 176 4.98 -3.67 -11.32
C SER A 176 6.51 -3.81 -11.31
N VAL A 177 7.24 -2.72 -11.09
CA VAL A 177 8.70 -2.76 -11.03
C VAL A 177 9.17 -3.22 -9.65
N ILE A 178 8.52 -2.74 -8.58
CA ILE A 178 8.90 -3.08 -7.21
C ILE A 178 8.69 -4.58 -6.95
N SER A 179 7.60 -5.17 -7.42
CA SER A 179 7.29 -6.59 -7.23
C SER A 179 8.29 -7.54 -7.90
N GLN A 180 9.03 -7.08 -8.91
CA GLN A 180 10.09 -7.85 -9.56
C GLN A 180 11.39 -7.88 -8.75
N HIS A 181 11.68 -6.83 -7.99
CA HIS A 181 12.96 -6.66 -7.29
C HIS A 181 12.86 -6.80 -5.77
N HIS A 182 11.79 -6.28 -5.17
CA HIS A 182 11.56 -6.23 -3.73
C HIS A 182 10.11 -6.60 -3.36
N PRO A 183 9.61 -7.78 -3.77
CA PRO A 183 8.22 -8.16 -3.54
C PRO A 183 7.87 -8.19 -2.05
N GLN A 184 8.76 -8.70 -1.19
CA GLN A 184 8.51 -8.79 0.25
C GLN A 184 8.39 -7.41 0.90
N LEU A 185 9.26 -6.47 0.56
CA LEU A 185 9.17 -5.11 1.10
C LEU A 185 7.89 -4.40 0.67
N LEU A 186 7.41 -4.63 -0.55
CA LEU A 186 6.13 -4.11 -1.02
C LEU A 186 4.95 -4.72 -0.25
N ALA A 187 5.00 -6.02 0.01
CA ALA A 187 3.99 -6.71 0.81
C ALA A 187 3.98 -6.21 2.26
N ASP A 188 5.13 -6.12 2.91
CA ASP A 188 5.28 -5.64 4.29
C ASP A 188 4.79 -4.20 4.45
N LEU A 189 5.15 -3.33 3.50
CA LEU A 189 4.68 -1.94 3.46
C LEU A 189 3.15 -1.87 3.29
N THR A 190 2.59 -2.76 2.48
CA THR A 190 1.14 -2.85 2.26
C THR A 190 0.42 -3.30 3.53
N LEU A 191 0.92 -4.32 4.22
CA LEU A 191 0.36 -4.74 5.51
C LEU A 191 0.45 -3.62 6.53
N LYS A 192 1.60 -2.97 6.68
CA LYS A 192 1.77 -1.83 7.59
C LYS A 192 0.80 -0.69 7.30
N PHE A 193 0.54 -0.40 6.04
CA PHE A 193 -0.41 0.62 5.64
C PHE A 193 -1.86 0.22 5.92
N LEU A 194 -2.22 -1.05 5.71
CA LEU A 194 -3.60 -1.52 5.79
C LEU A 194 -4.03 -2.00 7.17
N LEU A 195 -3.13 -2.63 7.95
CA LEU A 195 -3.51 -3.22 9.22
C LEU A 195 -3.69 -2.16 10.31
N ASP A 196 -4.76 -2.33 11.09
CA ASP A 196 -5.06 -1.56 12.31
C ASP A 196 -4.96 -2.49 13.52
N GLU A 197 -4.95 -1.93 14.73
CA GLU A 197 -4.97 -2.70 15.97
C GLU A 197 -6.11 -3.70 16.03
N LEU A 198 -5.84 -4.87 16.58
CA LEU A 198 -6.86 -5.85 16.89
C LEU A 198 -7.75 -5.37 18.05
N PRO A 199 -9.03 -5.81 18.15
CA PRO A 199 -9.96 -5.35 19.16
C PRO A 199 -9.45 -5.47 20.61
N LYS A 200 -8.80 -6.57 20.97
CA LYS A 200 -8.22 -6.77 22.31
C LYS A 200 -7.05 -5.82 22.59
N GLU A 201 -6.17 -5.62 21.61
CA GLU A 201 -5.04 -4.70 21.72
C GLU A 201 -5.54 -3.26 21.94
N TYR A 202 -6.58 -2.87 21.20
CA TYR A 202 -7.24 -1.58 21.37
C TYR A 202 -7.78 -1.41 22.78
N ILE A 203 -8.49 -2.42 23.31
CA ILE A 203 -9.04 -2.37 24.69
C ILE A 203 -7.92 -2.20 25.70
N GLU A 204 -6.88 -3.02 25.62
CA GLU A 204 -5.75 -2.97 26.54
C GLU A 204 -5.01 -1.62 26.50
N ARG A 205 -4.91 -1.03 25.31
CA ARG A 205 -4.32 0.30 25.15
C ARG A 205 -5.18 1.38 25.79
N GLU A 206 -6.49 1.37 25.53
CA GLU A 206 -7.43 2.32 26.10
C GLU A 206 -7.48 2.21 27.64
N GLU A 207 -7.48 0.99 28.18
CA GLU A 207 -7.45 0.77 29.64
C GLU A 207 -6.17 1.33 30.26
N ARG A 208 -5.01 1.08 29.63
CA ARG A 208 -3.74 1.66 30.09
C ARG A 208 -3.73 3.18 30.03
N GLU A 209 -4.26 3.78 28.98
CA GLU A 209 -4.38 5.24 28.86
C GLU A 209 -5.34 5.83 29.90
N GLN A 210 -6.46 5.16 30.16
CA GLN A 210 -7.41 5.57 31.22
C GLN A 210 -6.78 5.49 32.61
N GLN A 211 -6.02 4.40 32.89
CA GLN A 211 -5.31 4.27 34.17
C GLN A 211 -4.28 5.40 34.37
N ARG A 212 -3.46 5.68 33.33
CA ARG A 212 -2.49 6.79 33.35
C ARG A 212 -3.20 8.13 33.56
N THR A 213 -4.29 8.36 32.85
CA THR A 213 -5.08 9.56 32.95
C THR A 213 -5.67 9.68 34.35
N HIS A 214 -6.19 8.60 34.93
CA HIS A 214 -6.72 8.56 36.28
C HIS A 214 -5.66 8.89 37.34
N GLN A 215 -4.48 8.24 37.25
CA GLN A 215 -3.34 8.54 38.13
C GLN A 215 -2.92 10.01 38.06
N TYR A 216 -2.74 10.53 36.84
CA TYR A 216 -2.39 11.94 36.62
C TYR A 216 -3.39 12.90 37.27
N PHE A 217 -4.69 12.60 37.18
CA PHE A 217 -5.71 13.44 37.84
C PHE A 217 -5.76 13.27 39.36
N GLN A 218 -5.49 12.09 39.88
CA GLN A 218 -5.32 11.91 41.31
C GLN A 218 -4.15 12.72 41.87
N GLU A 219 -3.01 12.72 41.17
CA GLU A 219 -1.85 13.55 41.52
C GLU A 219 -2.18 15.05 41.46
N LEU A 220 -2.94 15.50 40.45
CA LEU A 220 -3.38 16.88 40.32
C LEU A 220 -4.33 17.28 41.45
N LEU A 221 -5.26 16.39 41.82
CA LEU A 221 -6.21 16.66 42.94
C LEU A 221 -5.53 16.65 44.32
N ALA A 222 -4.44 15.89 44.46
CA ALA A 222 -3.64 15.86 45.68
C ALA A 222 -2.80 17.14 45.87
N LYS A 223 -2.54 17.91 44.81
CA LYS A 223 -1.89 19.23 44.94
C LYS A 223 -2.84 20.23 45.59
N PRO A 224 -2.35 21.05 46.56
CA PRO A 224 -3.11 22.17 47.08
C PRO A 224 -3.58 23.11 45.98
N GLU A 225 -4.77 23.70 46.10
CA GLU A 225 -5.32 24.60 45.08
C GLU A 225 -4.39 25.76 44.70
N GLU A 226 -3.67 26.26 45.73
CA GLU A 226 -2.76 27.39 45.63
C GLU A 226 -1.49 27.06 44.78
N GLU A 227 -1.14 25.77 44.68
CA GLU A 227 0.02 25.28 43.91
C GLU A 227 -0.34 24.84 42.49
N ARG A 228 -1.64 24.82 42.16
CA ARG A 228 -2.11 24.42 40.82
C ARG A 228 -1.93 25.55 39.82
N THR A 229 -1.42 25.23 38.67
CA THR A 229 -1.41 26.16 37.53
C THR A 229 -2.80 26.36 36.96
N LYS A 230 -3.03 27.50 36.30
CA LYS A 230 -4.32 27.77 35.61
C LYS A 230 -4.68 26.69 34.61
N GLU A 231 -3.72 26.08 33.94
CA GLU A 231 -3.94 24.98 32.98
C GLU A 231 -4.35 23.68 33.69
N GLU A 232 -3.75 23.38 34.84
CA GLU A 232 -4.10 22.22 35.65
C GLU A 232 -5.51 22.34 36.19
N GLN A 233 -5.90 23.52 36.71
CA GLN A 233 -7.25 23.78 37.16
C GLN A 233 -8.28 23.66 36.02
N LEU A 234 -7.98 24.21 34.84
CA LEU A 234 -8.84 24.10 33.68
C LEU A 234 -9.03 22.65 33.22
N LYS A 235 -8.01 21.80 33.36
CA LYS A 235 -8.11 20.36 33.06
C LYS A 235 -9.00 19.64 34.07
N ILE A 236 -8.91 19.98 35.35
CA ILE A 236 -9.78 19.43 36.41
C ILE A 236 -11.25 19.79 36.11
N ASP A 237 -11.54 21.08 35.86
CA ASP A 237 -12.88 21.56 35.57
C ASP A 237 -13.49 20.92 34.33
N ARG A 238 -12.71 20.74 33.28
CA ARG A 238 -13.16 20.04 32.04
C ARG A 238 -13.47 18.57 32.30
N ARG A 239 -12.69 17.87 33.12
CA ARG A 239 -12.92 16.46 33.45
C ARG A 239 -14.19 16.23 34.24
N VAL A 240 -14.54 17.12 35.15
CA VAL A 240 -15.80 17.06 35.91
C VAL A 240 -17.00 17.07 34.96
N LEU A 241 -16.84 17.68 33.76
CA LEU A 241 -17.89 17.78 32.74
C LEU A 241 -17.87 16.61 31.73
N SER A 242 -16.80 15.81 31.68
CA SER A 242 -16.69 14.69 30.74
C SER A 242 -16.94 13.34 31.40
N PHE A 243 -18.13 12.78 31.19
CA PHE A 243 -18.41 11.38 31.55
C PHE A 243 -17.53 10.46 30.69
N HIS A 244 -16.57 9.77 31.31
CA HIS A 244 -15.79 8.76 30.64
C HIS A 244 -16.66 7.55 30.33
N GLN A 245 -16.89 7.28 29.06
CA GLN A 245 -17.46 6.02 28.64
C GLN A 245 -16.45 4.89 28.94
N ALA A 246 -16.93 3.79 29.51
CA ALA A 246 -16.08 2.62 29.70
C ALA A 246 -15.50 2.12 28.35
N PRO A 247 -14.29 1.55 28.32
CA PRO A 247 -13.68 1.05 27.08
C PRO A 247 -14.61 0.14 26.28
N TYR A 248 -15.39 -0.66 26.95
CA TYR A 248 -16.39 -1.54 26.35
C TYR A 248 -17.52 -0.81 25.60
N GLN A 249 -17.93 0.39 26.06
CA GLN A 249 -18.90 1.21 25.35
C GLN A 249 -18.28 1.90 24.13
N GLN A 250 -17.00 2.25 24.20
CA GLN A 250 -16.27 2.81 23.06
C GLN A 250 -16.07 1.78 21.96
N ILE A 251 -15.85 0.50 22.29
CA ILE A 251 -15.78 -0.58 21.30
C ILE A 251 -17.08 -0.71 20.54
N ARG A 252 -18.23 -0.61 21.21
CA ARG A 252 -19.55 -0.66 20.55
C ARG A 252 -19.83 0.55 19.67
N SER A 253 -19.18 1.68 19.93
CA SER A 253 -19.33 2.90 19.14
C SER A 253 -18.31 3.01 17.99
N ARG A 254 -17.24 2.20 18.00
CA ARG A 254 -16.25 2.14 16.91
C ARG A 254 -16.82 1.35 15.75
N ASP A 255 -16.57 1.83 14.54
CA ASP A 255 -16.91 1.12 13.31
C ASP A 255 -15.98 -0.08 13.10
N TRP A 256 -16.39 -1.24 13.65
CA TRP A 256 -15.69 -2.52 13.49
C TRP A 256 -16.06 -3.26 12.21
N GLU A 257 -16.87 -2.68 11.33
CA GLU A 257 -17.23 -3.28 10.06
C GLU A 257 -15.99 -3.56 9.20
N ASN A 258 -14.95 -2.74 9.37
CA ASN A 258 -13.68 -2.89 8.66
C ASN A 258 -12.75 -4.00 9.21
N LEU A 259 -13.10 -4.67 10.31
CA LEU A 259 -12.36 -5.79 10.89
C LEU A 259 -10.86 -5.52 11.06
N SER A 260 -10.51 -4.41 11.72
CA SER A 260 -9.12 -3.97 11.94
C SER A 260 -8.31 -3.75 10.65
N ILE A 261 -8.98 -3.42 9.56
CA ILE A 261 -8.35 -2.92 8.34
C ILE A 261 -8.66 -1.44 8.21
N LYS A 262 -7.64 -0.60 8.04
CA LYS A 262 -7.78 0.85 7.98
C LYS A 262 -8.75 1.29 6.88
N TYR A 263 -9.72 2.11 7.23
CA TYR A 263 -10.76 2.61 6.31
C TYR A 263 -10.22 3.59 5.25
N GLU A 264 -9.15 4.29 5.54
CA GLU A 264 -8.59 5.36 4.69
C GLU A 264 -8.03 4.90 3.34
N SER A 265 -8.23 3.63 3.02
CA SER A 265 -7.75 3.04 1.77
C SER A 265 -8.57 3.46 0.54
N ARG A 266 -8.83 4.78 0.35
CA ARG A 266 -9.45 5.28 -0.91
C ARG A 266 -8.69 4.86 -2.17
N HIS A 267 -7.43 4.47 -2.03
CA HIS A 267 -6.66 3.84 -3.10
C HIS A 267 -7.36 2.59 -3.64
N PHE A 268 -8.00 1.80 -2.78
CA PHE A 268 -8.67 0.56 -3.17
C PHE A 268 -10.12 0.76 -3.64
N TYR A 269 -10.66 1.97 -3.60
CA TYR A 269 -11.99 2.28 -4.11
C TYR A 269 -11.91 2.77 -5.57
N PRO A 270 -12.79 2.27 -6.47
CA PRO A 270 -13.59 1.07 -6.31
C PRO A 270 -12.75 -0.21 -6.27
N SER A 271 -13.26 -1.27 -5.66
CA SER A 271 -12.59 -2.57 -5.68
C SER A 271 -12.47 -3.10 -7.10
N SER A 272 -11.33 -3.69 -7.45
CA SER A 272 -11.03 -4.11 -8.82
C SER A 272 -10.11 -5.34 -8.86
N PRO A 273 -10.26 -6.24 -9.86
CA PRO A 273 -9.36 -7.37 -10.08
C PRO A 273 -7.97 -6.97 -10.60
N LEU A 274 -7.76 -5.69 -10.92
CA LEU A 274 -6.47 -5.14 -11.37
C LEU A 274 -5.82 -4.24 -10.31
N LYS A 275 -6.25 -4.37 -9.05
CA LYS A 275 -5.83 -3.47 -7.99
C LYS A 275 -4.41 -3.76 -7.53
N GLU A 276 -3.60 -2.72 -7.56
CA GLU A 276 -2.24 -2.75 -7.03
C GLU A 276 -2.22 -2.64 -5.49
N PRO A 277 -1.26 -3.26 -4.81
CA PRO A 277 -0.14 -4.04 -5.33
C PRO A 277 -0.45 -5.53 -5.56
N PHE A 278 -1.67 -6.01 -5.25
CA PHE A 278 -2.03 -7.44 -5.32
C PHE A 278 -1.82 -8.01 -6.72
N PHE A 279 -2.23 -7.25 -7.75
CA PHE A 279 -2.11 -7.68 -9.14
C PHE A 279 -0.66 -7.91 -9.55
N SER A 280 0.21 -6.92 -9.34
CA SER A 280 1.63 -7.03 -9.70
C SER A 280 2.36 -8.08 -8.87
N LEU A 281 2.04 -8.21 -7.58
CA LEU A 281 2.65 -9.24 -6.73
C LEU A 281 2.27 -10.64 -7.18
N LEU A 282 1.01 -10.95 -7.47
CA LEU A 282 0.62 -12.26 -7.99
C LEU A 282 1.23 -12.55 -9.36
N THR A 283 1.43 -11.51 -10.18
CA THR A 283 2.02 -11.66 -11.52
C THR A 283 3.52 -11.94 -11.47
N HIS A 284 4.28 -11.25 -10.61
CA HIS A 284 5.74 -11.28 -10.62
C HIS A 284 6.34 -12.07 -9.46
N SER A 285 5.64 -12.23 -8.34
CA SER A 285 6.07 -12.95 -7.16
C SER A 285 4.89 -13.64 -6.48
N GLU A 286 4.44 -14.74 -7.12
CA GLU A 286 3.24 -15.49 -6.74
C GLU A 286 3.17 -15.80 -5.25
N GLU A 287 4.26 -16.33 -4.65
CA GLU A 287 4.28 -16.71 -3.23
C GLU A 287 4.05 -15.50 -2.32
N THR A 288 4.71 -14.38 -2.62
CA THR A 288 4.56 -13.14 -1.84
C THR A 288 3.17 -12.56 -2.00
N GLY A 289 2.60 -12.59 -3.22
CA GLY A 289 1.24 -12.12 -3.48
C GLY A 289 0.20 -12.93 -2.73
N LEU A 290 0.32 -14.26 -2.74
CA LEU A 290 -0.57 -15.17 -2.00
C LEU A 290 -0.41 -14.99 -0.49
N GLN A 291 0.82 -14.82 0.01
CA GLN A 291 1.08 -14.59 1.42
C GLN A 291 0.46 -13.27 1.89
N LEU A 292 0.64 -12.17 1.13
CA LEU A 292 0.03 -10.89 1.45
C LEU A 292 -1.50 -10.98 1.58
N ILE A 293 -2.17 -11.65 0.63
CA ILE A 293 -3.63 -11.82 0.66
C ILE A 293 -4.06 -12.66 1.86
N ARG A 294 -3.30 -13.70 2.17
CA ARG A 294 -3.51 -14.55 3.33
C ARG A 294 -3.38 -13.79 4.64
N ASP A 295 -2.29 -13.05 4.82
CA ASP A 295 -2.03 -12.30 6.05
C ASP A 295 -3.07 -11.22 6.29
N LEU A 296 -3.45 -10.48 5.24
CA LEU A 296 -4.52 -9.48 5.30
C LEU A 296 -5.86 -10.13 5.71
N SER A 297 -6.20 -11.25 5.10
CA SER A 297 -7.44 -11.98 5.37
C SER A 297 -7.47 -12.58 6.77
N ASN A 298 -6.37 -13.22 7.19
CA ASN A 298 -6.27 -13.85 8.50
C ASN A 298 -6.31 -12.80 9.62
N HIS A 299 -5.68 -11.63 9.43
CA HIS A 299 -5.78 -10.52 10.39
C HIS A 299 -7.24 -10.07 10.59
N ALA A 300 -7.98 -9.90 9.50
CA ALA A 300 -9.39 -9.54 9.58
C ALA A 300 -10.25 -10.64 10.26
N ILE A 301 -9.91 -11.92 10.04
CA ILE A 301 -10.57 -13.03 10.74
C ILE A 301 -10.22 -13.06 12.24
N GLN A 302 -8.99 -12.73 12.62
CA GLN A 302 -8.62 -12.59 14.02
C GLN A 302 -9.43 -11.48 14.69
N ALA A 303 -9.56 -10.33 14.02
CA ALA A 303 -10.44 -9.26 14.52
C ALA A 303 -11.89 -9.72 14.69
N TRP A 304 -12.43 -10.43 13.69
CA TRP A 304 -13.79 -11.00 13.75
C TRP A 304 -13.96 -11.99 14.92
N LYS A 305 -13.02 -12.91 15.13
CA LYS A 305 -13.05 -13.85 16.28
C LYS A 305 -13.08 -13.12 17.60
N GLN A 306 -12.20 -12.11 17.78
CA GLN A 306 -12.15 -11.31 19.00
C GLN A 306 -13.44 -10.51 19.23
N LEU A 307 -14.07 -9.98 18.19
CA LEU A 307 -15.35 -9.28 18.29
C LEU A 307 -16.49 -10.23 18.68
N CYS A 308 -16.50 -11.46 18.16
CA CYS A 308 -17.45 -12.48 18.60
C CYS A 308 -17.26 -12.79 20.10
N GLU A 309 -16.05 -13.00 20.57
CA GLU A 309 -15.74 -13.25 21.98
C GLU A 309 -16.17 -12.08 22.88
N ILE A 310 -15.88 -10.84 22.49
CA ILE A 310 -16.30 -9.62 23.20
C ILE A 310 -17.83 -9.51 23.25
N SER A 311 -18.53 -10.02 22.24
CA SER A 311 -20.00 -10.03 22.16
C SER A 311 -20.61 -11.30 22.80
N GLU A 312 -19.82 -12.08 23.53
CA GLU A 312 -20.23 -13.34 24.19
C GLU A 312 -20.78 -14.39 23.19
N GLN A 313 -20.38 -14.29 21.92
CA GLN A 313 -20.69 -15.24 20.89
C GLN A 313 -19.49 -16.20 20.72
N VAL A 314 -19.75 -17.48 20.70
CA VAL A 314 -18.70 -18.49 20.43
C VAL A 314 -18.68 -18.80 18.94
N PRO A 315 -17.73 -18.29 18.18
CA PRO A 315 -17.62 -18.62 16.77
C PRO A 315 -17.25 -20.10 16.62
N LEU A 316 -17.86 -20.77 15.65
CA LEU A 316 -17.53 -22.15 15.32
C LEU A 316 -16.88 -22.20 13.94
N PRO A 317 -15.73 -22.91 13.80
CA PRO A 317 -15.08 -23.05 12.51
C PRO A 317 -15.89 -23.95 11.58
N THR A 318 -15.67 -23.76 10.29
CA THR A 318 -16.02 -24.75 9.26
C THR A 318 -14.79 -25.62 9.04
N ILE A 319 -14.87 -26.89 9.39
CA ILE A 319 -13.76 -27.84 9.26
C ILE A 319 -13.87 -28.55 7.92
N ILE A 320 -12.81 -28.52 7.13
CA ILE A 320 -12.70 -29.20 5.83
C ILE A 320 -11.53 -30.17 5.88
N GLU A 321 -11.79 -31.42 5.54
CA GLU A 321 -10.77 -32.47 5.40
C GLU A 321 -10.31 -32.54 3.95
N PHE A 322 -9.27 -31.78 3.64
CA PHE A 322 -8.63 -31.82 2.32
C PHE A 322 -7.68 -33.03 2.19
N PRO A 323 -7.29 -33.43 0.96
CA PRO A 323 -6.29 -34.49 0.76
C PRO A 323 -4.92 -34.22 1.43
N TRP A 324 -4.63 -32.97 1.76
CA TRP A 324 -3.40 -32.52 2.44
C TRP A 324 -3.56 -32.28 3.94
N GLY A 325 -4.74 -32.55 4.51
CA GLY A 325 -5.02 -32.46 5.95
C GLY A 325 -6.26 -31.63 6.31
N LEU A 326 -6.59 -31.65 7.58
CA LEU A 326 -7.68 -30.88 8.17
C LEU A 326 -7.33 -29.41 8.20
N GLN A 327 -8.28 -28.55 7.80
CA GLN A 327 -8.18 -27.11 7.91
C GLN A 327 -9.46 -26.52 8.49
N GLU A 328 -9.29 -25.47 9.31
CA GLU A 328 -10.37 -24.72 9.93
C GLU A 328 -10.55 -23.37 9.24
N PHE A 329 -11.79 -23.08 8.86
CA PHE A 329 -12.13 -21.81 8.25
C PHE A 329 -13.17 -21.08 9.10
N TRP A 330 -12.95 -19.78 9.31
CA TRP A 330 -13.73 -18.96 10.21
C TRP A 330 -14.46 -17.85 9.43
N GLY A 331 -15.66 -17.49 9.91
CA GLY A 331 -16.48 -16.45 9.32
C GLY A 331 -17.93 -16.92 9.10
N ASN A 332 -18.76 -15.97 8.72
CA ASN A 332 -20.17 -16.17 8.36
C ASN A 332 -20.42 -15.78 6.89
N GLU A 333 -21.68 -15.61 6.52
CA GLU A 333 -22.08 -15.23 5.16
C GLU A 333 -21.44 -13.92 4.69
N LYS A 334 -21.26 -12.94 5.57
CA LYS A 334 -20.62 -11.65 5.21
C LYS A 334 -19.16 -11.86 4.82
N GLN A 335 -18.40 -12.64 5.60
CA GLN A 335 -17.01 -12.94 5.26
C GLN A 335 -16.91 -13.82 4.01
N TYR A 336 -17.83 -14.74 3.79
CA TYR A 336 -17.82 -15.59 2.61
C TYR A 336 -17.91 -14.81 1.29
N ILE A 337 -18.61 -13.67 1.29
CA ILE A 337 -18.78 -12.81 0.10
C ILE A 337 -17.77 -11.65 0.02
N TRP A 338 -16.69 -11.66 0.78
CA TRP A 338 -15.67 -10.58 0.80
C TRP A 338 -15.09 -10.21 -0.58
N LYS A 339 -15.18 -11.07 -1.55
CA LYS A 339 -14.79 -10.80 -2.93
C LYS A 339 -15.72 -9.81 -3.67
N LYS A 340 -16.79 -9.33 -3.02
CA LYS A 340 -17.75 -8.39 -3.61
C LYS A 340 -17.60 -6.98 -3.06
N PRO A 341 -17.70 -5.93 -3.90
CA PRO A 341 -17.41 -4.55 -3.51
C PRO A 341 -18.46 -3.88 -2.61
N VAL A 342 -19.59 -4.52 -2.29
CA VAL A 342 -20.78 -3.79 -1.83
C VAL A 342 -20.85 -3.50 -0.33
N TRP A 343 -20.14 -4.26 0.53
CA TRP A 343 -20.40 -4.16 1.98
C TRP A 343 -19.17 -4.20 2.90
N ILE A 344 -17.95 -4.32 2.36
CA ILE A 344 -16.75 -4.60 3.17
C ILE A 344 -15.57 -3.77 2.69
N ASN A 345 -14.50 -3.75 3.46
CA ASN A 345 -13.28 -3.02 3.15
C ASN A 345 -12.78 -3.29 1.72
N ASN A 346 -12.65 -2.21 0.94
CA ASN A 346 -12.28 -2.31 -0.47
C ASN A 346 -10.91 -2.97 -0.72
N ALA A 347 -10.00 -2.93 0.26
CA ALA A 347 -8.70 -3.59 0.13
C ALA A 347 -8.85 -5.10 0.12
N ILE A 348 -9.64 -5.67 1.05
CA ILE A 348 -9.93 -7.11 1.09
C ILE A 348 -10.71 -7.54 -0.14
N SER A 349 -11.75 -6.77 -0.52
CA SER A 349 -12.52 -7.07 -1.72
C SER A 349 -11.63 -7.09 -2.96
N SER A 350 -10.72 -6.11 -3.11
CA SER A 350 -9.76 -6.07 -4.21
C SER A 350 -8.80 -7.26 -4.18
N ALA A 351 -8.28 -7.61 -3.00
CA ALA A 351 -7.38 -8.74 -2.84
C ALA A 351 -8.00 -10.05 -3.33
N TYR A 352 -9.26 -10.32 -2.94
CA TYR A 352 -9.98 -11.52 -3.39
C TYR A 352 -10.40 -11.45 -4.85
N MET A 353 -10.74 -10.27 -5.38
CA MET A 353 -11.03 -10.11 -6.81
C MET A 353 -9.79 -10.36 -7.67
N VAL A 354 -8.64 -9.85 -7.26
CA VAL A 354 -7.36 -10.11 -7.94
C VAL A 354 -7.00 -11.59 -7.87
N LEU A 355 -7.15 -12.22 -6.68
CA LEU A 355 -6.88 -13.65 -6.50
C LEU A 355 -7.77 -14.53 -7.40
N GLU A 356 -9.08 -14.28 -7.42
CA GLU A 356 -10.02 -15.02 -8.26
C GLU A 356 -9.66 -14.91 -9.73
N ASN A 357 -9.37 -13.68 -10.21
CA ASN A 357 -8.95 -13.44 -11.58
C ASN A 357 -7.65 -14.17 -11.91
N TRP A 358 -6.64 -14.04 -11.07
CA TRP A 358 -5.36 -14.73 -11.23
C TRP A 358 -5.53 -16.26 -11.28
N CYS A 359 -6.42 -16.83 -10.44
CA CYS A 359 -6.71 -18.24 -10.49
C CYS A 359 -7.33 -18.67 -11.84
N PHE A 360 -8.24 -17.88 -12.40
CA PHE A 360 -8.78 -18.16 -13.75
C PHE A 360 -7.70 -18.16 -14.81
N GLU A 361 -6.81 -17.16 -14.80
CA GLU A 361 -5.68 -17.07 -15.73
C GLU A 361 -4.74 -18.29 -15.59
N GLN A 362 -4.43 -18.71 -14.36
CA GLN A 362 -3.60 -19.89 -14.11
C GLN A 362 -4.23 -21.18 -14.66
N LEU A 363 -5.56 -21.32 -14.52
CA LEU A 363 -6.28 -22.47 -15.05
C LEU A 363 -6.38 -22.44 -16.58
N GLU A 364 -6.50 -21.27 -17.19
CA GLU A 364 -6.46 -21.12 -18.65
C GLU A 364 -5.08 -21.47 -19.23
N GLN A 365 -4.01 -21.15 -18.48
CA GLN A 365 -2.62 -21.55 -18.81
C GLN A 365 -2.35 -23.05 -18.58
N GLY A 366 -3.34 -23.83 -18.15
CA GLY A 366 -3.24 -25.28 -17.96
C GLY A 366 -2.66 -25.72 -16.61
N ARG A 367 -2.62 -24.84 -15.60
CA ARG A 367 -2.19 -25.22 -14.27
C ARG A 367 -3.10 -26.30 -13.69
N ASN A 368 -2.52 -27.28 -12.98
CA ASN A 368 -3.29 -28.34 -12.34
C ASN A 368 -4.24 -27.78 -11.28
N PHE A 369 -5.51 -28.11 -11.40
CA PHE A 369 -6.59 -27.60 -10.57
C PHE A 369 -6.38 -27.90 -9.07
N ASP A 370 -6.11 -29.16 -8.70
CA ASP A 370 -5.96 -29.55 -7.30
C ASP A 370 -4.76 -28.90 -6.63
N LYS A 371 -3.64 -28.77 -7.35
CA LYS A 371 -2.45 -28.05 -6.86
C LYS A 371 -2.71 -26.55 -6.66
N LEU A 372 -3.52 -25.96 -7.54
CA LEU A 372 -3.92 -24.55 -7.39
C LEU A 372 -4.79 -24.38 -6.14
N ILE A 373 -5.81 -25.24 -5.97
CA ILE A 373 -6.70 -25.20 -4.80
C ILE A 373 -5.89 -25.38 -3.50
N GLN A 374 -4.99 -26.35 -3.44
CA GLN A 374 -4.10 -26.55 -2.28
C GLN A 374 -3.32 -25.27 -1.99
N LYS A 375 -2.72 -24.66 -3.01
CA LYS A 375 -1.86 -23.50 -2.85
C LYS A 375 -2.60 -22.28 -2.30
N ILE A 376 -3.82 -22.02 -2.78
CA ILE A 376 -4.59 -20.86 -2.34
C ILE A 376 -5.29 -21.07 -1.00
N THR A 377 -5.59 -22.32 -0.62
CA THR A 377 -6.29 -22.61 0.64
C THR A 377 -5.35 -22.81 1.81
N LEU A 378 -4.14 -23.32 1.56
CA LEU A 378 -3.19 -23.67 2.63
C LEU A 378 -2.82 -22.44 3.48
N GLY A 379 -3.11 -22.51 4.79
CA GLY A 379 -2.84 -21.43 5.74
C GLY A 379 -3.84 -20.29 5.74
N HIS A 380 -4.88 -20.29 4.89
CA HIS A 380 -6.01 -19.39 5.03
C HIS A 380 -6.93 -19.80 6.17
N GLU A 381 -7.38 -18.82 6.97
CA GLU A 381 -8.36 -19.03 8.03
C GLU A 381 -9.76 -18.52 7.65
N SER A 382 -9.91 -17.76 6.58
CA SER A 382 -11.19 -17.16 6.18
C SER A 382 -12.02 -18.09 5.32
N VAL A 383 -13.32 -18.17 5.59
CA VAL A 383 -14.30 -18.85 4.69
C VAL A 383 -14.36 -18.20 3.31
N ALA A 384 -13.90 -16.97 3.14
CA ALA A 384 -13.89 -16.25 1.86
C ALA A 384 -13.11 -17.00 0.78
N ILE A 385 -12.00 -17.68 1.15
CA ILE A 385 -11.22 -18.48 0.20
C ILE A 385 -12.02 -19.65 -0.35
N LEU A 386 -12.90 -20.25 0.47
CA LEU A 386 -13.79 -21.33 0.02
C LEU A 386 -14.83 -20.81 -0.99
N GLY A 387 -15.21 -19.54 -0.90
CA GLY A 387 -16.03 -18.87 -1.92
C GLY A 387 -15.32 -18.77 -3.27
N VAL A 388 -14.01 -18.45 -3.30
CA VAL A 388 -13.19 -18.49 -4.51
C VAL A 388 -13.10 -19.91 -5.06
N VAL A 389 -12.80 -20.89 -4.21
CA VAL A 389 -12.72 -22.31 -4.55
C VAL A 389 -14.03 -22.81 -5.19
N SER A 390 -15.18 -22.44 -4.61
CA SER A 390 -16.49 -22.82 -5.12
C SER A 390 -16.75 -22.25 -6.52
N VAL A 391 -16.42 -20.98 -6.76
CA VAL A 391 -16.57 -20.35 -8.08
C VAL A 391 -15.66 -20.99 -9.13
N LEU A 392 -14.43 -21.34 -8.78
CA LEU A 392 -13.50 -22.04 -9.67
C LEU A 392 -14.01 -23.44 -10.04
N ALA A 393 -14.56 -24.19 -9.06
CA ALA A 393 -15.14 -25.51 -9.28
C ALA A 393 -16.36 -25.45 -10.21
N LEU A 394 -17.27 -24.50 -9.99
CA LEU A 394 -18.44 -24.27 -10.84
C LEU A 394 -18.03 -23.90 -12.27
N ASN A 395 -17.05 -23.02 -12.42
CA ASN A 395 -16.57 -22.59 -13.74
C ASN A 395 -16.01 -23.76 -14.54
N ARG A 396 -15.22 -24.61 -13.92
CA ARG A 396 -14.56 -25.73 -14.60
C ARG A 396 -15.42 -26.99 -14.66
N GLN A 397 -16.55 -27.02 -13.94
CA GLN A 397 -17.43 -28.20 -13.80
C GLN A 397 -16.62 -29.43 -13.37
N VAL A 398 -15.67 -29.25 -12.46
CA VAL A 398 -14.78 -30.31 -11.98
C VAL A 398 -15.13 -30.67 -10.55
N VAL A 399 -15.36 -31.94 -10.33
CA VAL A 399 -15.42 -32.55 -8.99
C VAL A 399 -14.15 -33.36 -8.82
N SER A 400 -13.22 -32.83 -8.04
CA SER A 400 -11.94 -33.46 -7.71
C SER A 400 -11.86 -33.82 -6.24
N ASN A 401 -10.81 -34.52 -5.83
CA ASN A 401 -10.59 -34.84 -4.42
C ASN A 401 -10.43 -33.60 -3.52
N SER A 402 -9.93 -32.50 -4.07
CA SER A 402 -9.80 -31.19 -3.36
C SER A 402 -11.15 -30.48 -3.21
N ILE A 403 -12.05 -30.66 -4.15
CA ILE A 403 -13.35 -30.00 -4.17
C ILE A 403 -14.43 -30.80 -3.44
N PHE A 404 -14.36 -32.12 -3.51
CA PHE A 404 -15.36 -32.96 -2.92
C PHE A 404 -15.69 -32.62 -1.44
N PRO A 405 -14.72 -32.40 -0.53
CA PRO A 405 -15.04 -32.03 0.84
C PRO A 405 -15.66 -30.65 1.00
N VAL A 406 -15.45 -29.74 0.04
CA VAL A 406 -16.05 -28.39 0.04
C VAL A 406 -17.53 -28.47 -0.40
N VAL A 407 -17.82 -29.15 -1.53
CA VAL A 407 -19.18 -29.23 -2.08
C VAL A 407 -20.10 -30.14 -1.28
N THR A 408 -19.59 -31.05 -0.46
CA THR A 408 -20.37 -31.91 0.43
C THR A 408 -20.57 -31.30 1.83
N ASN A 409 -19.91 -30.18 2.15
CA ASN A 409 -20.08 -29.55 3.44
C ASN A 409 -21.34 -28.68 3.48
N PHE A 410 -22.31 -29.06 4.33
CA PHE A 410 -23.58 -28.36 4.43
C PHE A 410 -23.48 -26.87 4.72
N LYS A 411 -22.57 -26.46 5.62
CA LYS A 411 -22.36 -25.04 5.96
C LYS A 411 -21.87 -24.25 4.74
N ILE A 412 -21.00 -24.83 3.93
CA ILE A 412 -20.51 -24.17 2.70
C ILE A 412 -21.64 -24.05 1.69
N LEU A 413 -22.49 -25.06 1.55
CA LEU A 413 -23.67 -24.98 0.66
C LEU A 413 -24.63 -23.86 1.08
N GLU A 414 -24.85 -23.68 2.40
CA GLU A 414 -25.65 -22.55 2.90
C GLU A 414 -25.02 -21.19 2.59
N LEU A 415 -23.70 -21.05 2.82
CA LEU A 415 -22.96 -19.83 2.51
C LEU A 415 -22.97 -19.54 0.99
N ASP A 416 -22.85 -20.57 0.15
CA ASP A 416 -22.88 -20.42 -1.30
C ASP A 416 -24.27 -20.08 -1.81
N LYS A 417 -25.33 -20.61 -1.20
CA LYS A 417 -26.71 -20.20 -1.46
C LYS A 417 -26.91 -18.71 -1.18
N TYR A 418 -26.39 -18.22 -0.06
CA TYR A 418 -26.44 -16.79 0.27
C TYR A 418 -25.67 -15.95 -0.78
N ARG A 419 -24.46 -16.37 -1.17
CA ARG A 419 -23.69 -15.75 -2.24
C ARG A 419 -24.49 -15.64 -3.54
N PHE A 420 -25.11 -16.75 -3.95
CA PHE A 420 -25.93 -16.80 -5.17
C PHE A 420 -27.12 -15.84 -5.12
N GLN A 421 -27.80 -15.76 -3.97
CA GLN A 421 -28.89 -14.80 -3.77
C GLN A 421 -28.44 -13.35 -3.92
N GLN A 422 -27.28 -13.03 -3.37
CA GLN A 422 -26.66 -11.71 -3.52
C GLN A 422 -26.24 -11.43 -4.97
N ASP A 423 -25.70 -12.45 -5.68
CA ASP A 423 -25.35 -12.32 -7.10
C ASP A 423 -26.55 -12.02 -7.98
N LEU A 424 -27.73 -12.56 -7.67
CA LEU A 424 -28.98 -12.30 -8.40
C LEU A 424 -29.56 -10.91 -8.13
N GLN A 425 -29.32 -10.35 -6.95
CA GLN A 425 -29.86 -9.04 -6.55
C GLN A 425 -29.02 -7.86 -7.03
N GLU A 426 -27.78 -8.08 -7.39
CA GLU A 426 -26.91 -7.00 -7.88
C GLU A 426 -27.29 -6.63 -9.32
N PRO A 427 -27.55 -5.33 -9.58
CA PRO A 427 -27.73 -4.86 -10.95
C PRO A 427 -26.43 -5.08 -11.74
N SER A 428 -26.54 -5.63 -12.94
CA SER A 428 -25.41 -5.90 -13.86
C SER A 428 -24.61 -4.66 -14.30
N THR A 429 -24.94 -3.49 -13.76
CA THR A 429 -24.31 -2.21 -14.08
C THR A 429 -24.00 -1.44 -12.81
N THR A 430 -22.77 -1.53 -12.34
CA THR A 430 -22.22 -0.47 -11.48
C THR A 430 -22.06 0.79 -12.33
N LEU A 431 -22.83 1.84 -12.03
CA LEU A 431 -22.85 3.14 -12.71
C LEU A 431 -21.51 3.92 -12.64
N ILE A 432 -20.49 3.36 -12.00
CA ILE A 432 -19.20 4.01 -11.78
C ILE A 432 -18.08 3.04 -12.20
N SER A 433 -18.03 2.68 -13.48
CA SER A 433 -16.87 1.97 -14.01
C SER A 433 -16.10 2.88 -14.96
N LEU A 434 -14.83 3.10 -14.68
CA LEU A 434 -13.86 3.62 -15.64
C LEU A 434 -13.83 2.66 -16.85
N GLN A 435 -13.81 3.20 -18.08
CA GLN A 435 -14.07 2.45 -19.32
C GLN A 435 -13.26 1.13 -19.50
N GLY A 436 -12.09 1.00 -18.86
CA GLY A 436 -11.27 -0.22 -18.93
C GLY A 436 -11.67 -1.31 -17.92
N GLU A 437 -12.12 -0.93 -16.73
CA GLU A 437 -12.57 -1.87 -15.68
C GLU A 437 -13.94 -2.46 -16.00
N SER A 438 -14.79 -1.75 -16.77
CA SER A 438 -16.13 -2.21 -17.08
C SER A 438 -16.18 -3.45 -17.96
N LYS A 439 -15.21 -3.66 -18.85
CA LYS A 439 -15.15 -4.86 -19.69
C LYS A 439 -14.79 -6.08 -18.85
N TYR A 440 -13.77 -5.96 -18.02
CA TYR A 440 -13.29 -7.02 -17.14
C TYR A 440 -14.34 -7.39 -16.09
N GLN A 441 -14.99 -6.41 -15.49
CA GLN A 441 -16.04 -6.62 -14.52
C GLN A 441 -17.32 -7.22 -15.15
N LYS A 442 -17.62 -6.85 -16.40
CA LYS A 442 -18.68 -7.50 -17.18
C LYS A 442 -18.36 -8.95 -17.49
N ASP A 443 -17.14 -9.27 -17.85
CA ASP A 443 -16.71 -10.62 -18.15
C ASP A 443 -16.74 -11.50 -16.90
N ILE A 444 -16.24 -11.01 -15.74
CA ILE A 444 -16.33 -11.73 -14.46
C ILE A 444 -17.78 -11.86 -13.99
N ASN A 445 -18.60 -10.81 -14.12
CA ASN A 445 -20.00 -10.87 -13.74
C ASN A 445 -20.80 -11.78 -14.69
N ALA A 446 -20.52 -11.79 -15.99
CA ALA A 446 -21.09 -12.73 -16.93
C ALA A 446 -20.72 -14.17 -16.56
N VAL A 447 -19.49 -14.42 -16.18
CA VAL A 447 -19.04 -15.70 -15.63
C VAL A 447 -19.86 -16.06 -14.38
N ARG A 448 -19.99 -15.13 -13.42
CA ARG A 448 -20.75 -15.35 -12.17
C ARG A 448 -22.25 -15.54 -12.38
N HIS A 449 -22.86 -14.79 -13.29
CA HIS A 449 -24.30 -14.94 -13.61
C HIS A 449 -24.62 -16.22 -14.35
N ASN A 450 -23.66 -16.81 -15.06
CA ASN A 450 -23.85 -18.07 -15.78
C ASN A 450 -23.70 -19.30 -14.87
N TYR A 451 -23.21 -19.14 -13.62
CA TYR A 451 -23.01 -20.26 -12.69
C TYR A 451 -24.14 -20.32 -11.65
N SER A 452 -24.87 -21.42 -11.67
CA SER A 452 -25.81 -21.78 -10.62
C SER A 452 -25.08 -22.00 -9.27
N CYS A 453 -25.82 -21.91 -8.18
CA CYS A 453 -25.38 -22.29 -6.85
C CYS A 453 -24.94 -23.77 -6.81
N LEU A 454 -23.96 -24.14 -6.00
CA LEU A 454 -23.53 -25.53 -5.78
C LEU A 454 -24.69 -26.46 -5.46
N LEU A 455 -25.74 -25.96 -4.78
CA LEU A 455 -26.97 -26.73 -4.48
C LEU A 455 -27.80 -27.14 -5.69
N TYR A 456 -27.69 -26.43 -6.82
CA TYR A 456 -28.46 -26.70 -8.03
C TYR A 456 -27.67 -27.46 -9.10
N THR A 457 -26.39 -27.70 -8.88
CA THR A 457 -25.49 -28.41 -9.79
C THR A 457 -25.13 -29.82 -9.30
N SER A 458 -25.47 -30.14 -8.07
CA SER A 458 -25.38 -31.49 -7.47
C SER A 458 -26.70 -32.24 -7.62
#